data_796cfdb9f4886f2bb1f52788e0e560f5
#
_entry.id   796cfdb9f4886f2bb1f52788e0e560f5
#
_cell.length_a   1.000
_cell.length_b   1.000
_cell.length_c   1.000
_cell.angle_alpha   90.00
_cell.angle_beta   90.00
_cell.angle_gamma   90.00
#
_symmetry.space_group_name_H-M   'P 1'
#
loop_
_entity.id
_entity.type
_entity.pdbx_description
1 polymer ?
#
loop_
_entity_poly.entity_id
_entity_poly.type
_entity_poly.pdbx_seq_one_letter_code
_entity_poly.pdbx_strand_id
1 'polypeptide(L)'
;MKKIFCFCFAILFCFTLCSCNKQNDDSESTSLPPLSSDEKETISTEFNYVYGEIIDKIEPDVLVLKLDVPRMVETFGNNVYIITDQADEWCINDEIEVIFSVAERPKDSSQYVRITAEEVRALLLAYKPIIYLYPETPTTCSVSLQLNGILTCTYPDYNENGWKDFTAYPDGTLLFPDGKEYYALYWEGIQYADWDFTEGYCVRGQDTAAFLEWALAEQGLTPREANEFIIYWLPLMQDNPYNIISFQTKAYTENAELEITPKPDTLLRVFMAYYPTESEIDIQPQNFEKPERNGFTVVEWGGSQVKNPAK
;
A
#
# COMPACT_ATOMS: atom_id res chain seq x y z
N MET A 1 -36.14 15.84 -27.25
CA MET A 1 -35.94 14.76 -26.27
C MET A 1 -34.78 13.90 -26.74
N LYS A 2 -33.55 14.21 -26.27
CA LYS A 2 -32.34 13.43 -26.56
C LYS A 2 -31.97 12.69 -25.26
N LYS A 3 -32.04 11.37 -25.30
CA LYS A 3 -31.61 10.50 -24.20
C LYS A 3 -30.08 10.48 -24.19
N ILE A 4 -29.49 10.97 -23.13
CA ILE A 4 -28.06 10.84 -22.83
C ILE A 4 -27.90 9.47 -22.14
N PHE A 5 -27.23 8.55 -22.81
CA PHE A 5 -26.78 7.28 -22.23
C PHE A 5 -25.51 7.56 -21.44
N CYS A 6 -25.62 7.46 -20.13
CA CYS A 6 -24.48 7.45 -19.23
C CYS A 6 -23.90 6.02 -19.23
N PHE A 7 -22.72 5.82 -19.83
CA PHE A 7 -21.97 4.57 -19.72
C PHE A 7 -21.24 4.57 -18.39
N CYS A 8 -21.84 3.93 -17.39
CA CYS A 8 -21.10 3.53 -16.21
C CYS A 8 -20.22 2.32 -16.61
N PHE A 9 -18.91 2.53 -16.66
CA PHE A 9 -17.97 1.42 -16.66
C PHE A 9 -17.94 0.86 -15.22
N ALA A 10 -18.72 -0.16 -14.99
CA ALA A 10 -18.56 -1.02 -13.83
C ALA A 10 -17.36 -1.91 -14.12
N ILE A 11 -16.21 -1.59 -13.52
CA ILE A 11 -15.08 -2.52 -13.42
C ILE A 11 -15.54 -3.56 -12.38
N LEU A 12 -16.01 -4.68 -12.90
CA LEU A 12 -16.34 -5.86 -12.11
C LEU A 12 -15.00 -6.53 -11.74
N PHE A 13 -14.45 -6.18 -10.57
CA PHE A 13 -13.40 -6.98 -9.95
C PHE A 13 -14.05 -8.28 -9.45
N CYS A 14 -13.91 -9.32 -10.25
CA CYS A 14 -14.22 -10.68 -9.82
C CYS A 14 -13.11 -11.11 -8.85
N PHE A 15 -13.36 -10.97 -7.54
CA PHE A 15 -12.57 -11.68 -6.54
C PHE A 15 -12.91 -13.17 -6.66
N THR A 16 -12.10 -13.90 -7.40
CA THR A 16 -12.09 -15.35 -7.31
C THR A 16 -11.35 -15.70 -6.03
N LEU A 17 -12.10 -16.23 -5.06
CA LEU A 17 -11.54 -16.93 -3.91
C LEU A 17 -10.57 -18.02 -4.43
N CYS A 18 -9.27 -17.75 -4.32
CA CYS A 18 -8.26 -18.76 -4.59
C CYS A 18 -8.22 -19.71 -3.39
N SER A 19 -9.14 -20.66 -3.34
CA SER A 19 -9.00 -21.85 -2.53
C SER A 19 -7.97 -22.73 -3.25
N CYS A 20 -6.77 -22.83 -2.74
CA CYS A 20 -5.78 -23.80 -3.21
C CYS A 20 -6.31 -25.22 -2.97
N ASN A 21 -7.10 -25.68 -3.92
CA ASN A 21 -7.58 -27.06 -3.93
C ASN A 21 -6.46 -27.93 -4.53
N LYS A 22 -5.77 -28.70 -3.70
CA LYS A 22 -4.82 -29.71 -4.16
C LYS A 22 -5.57 -30.74 -4.98
N GLN A 23 -5.63 -30.56 -6.29
CA GLN A 23 -5.86 -31.66 -7.21
C GLN A 23 -4.52 -32.40 -7.38
N ASN A 24 -4.49 -33.64 -6.89
CA ASN A 24 -3.41 -34.56 -7.25
C ASN A 24 -3.58 -34.92 -8.72
N ASP A 25 -2.87 -34.22 -9.58
CA ASP A 25 -2.59 -34.68 -10.92
C ASP A 25 -1.10 -35.08 -10.95
N ASP A 26 -0.83 -36.35 -11.32
CA ASP A 26 0.51 -36.86 -11.59
C ASP A 26 1.05 -36.25 -12.89
N SER A 27 1.32 -34.93 -12.88
CA SER A 27 2.08 -34.23 -13.90
C SER A 27 3.50 -34.05 -13.40
N GLU A 28 4.46 -34.47 -14.22
CA GLU A 28 5.88 -34.24 -13.98
C GLU A 28 6.11 -32.78 -13.58
N SER A 29 6.70 -32.58 -12.39
CA SER A 29 7.13 -31.28 -11.87
C SER A 29 8.10 -30.64 -12.87
N THR A 30 7.63 -29.63 -13.60
CA THR A 30 8.43 -28.88 -14.57
C THR A 30 9.02 -27.64 -13.92
N SER A 31 10.07 -27.80 -13.10
CA SER A 31 10.93 -26.68 -12.73
C SER A 31 11.67 -26.13 -13.96
N LEU A 32 12.00 -24.84 -13.96
CA LEU A 32 12.84 -24.27 -15.02
C LEU A 32 14.21 -24.97 -15.02
N PRO A 33 14.68 -25.52 -16.17
CA PRO A 33 15.99 -26.14 -16.20
C PRO A 33 17.08 -25.09 -15.91
N PRO A 34 18.13 -25.43 -15.15
CA PRO A 34 19.23 -24.51 -14.88
C PRO A 34 19.92 -24.12 -16.20
N LEU A 35 20.27 -22.84 -16.32
CA LEU A 35 21.06 -22.33 -17.45
C LEU A 35 22.55 -22.65 -17.25
N SER A 36 23.19 -23.16 -18.29
CA SER A 36 24.67 -23.28 -18.30
C SER A 36 25.35 -21.89 -18.38
N SER A 37 26.61 -21.83 -18.06
CA SER A 37 27.40 -20.57 -18.17
C SER A 37 27.40 -19.97 -19.57
N ASP A 38 27.29 -20.81 -20.61
CA ASP A 38 27.26 -20.37 -22.00
C ASP A 38 25.89 -19.87 -22.47
N GLU A 39 24.82 -20.15 -21.71
CA GLU A 39 23.45 -19.78 -22.04
C GLU A 39 22.93 -18.54 -21.30
N LYS A 40 23.72 -17.96 -20.40
CA LYS A 40 23.33 -16.80 -19.58
C LYS A 40 24.42 -15.75 -19.46
N GLU A 41 24.01 -14.56 -19.04
CA GLU A 41 24.88 -13.50 -18.53
C GLU A 41 24.35 -13.02 -17.19
N THR A 42 25.25 -12.69 -16.26
CA THR A 42 24.86 -12.06 -14.99
C THR A 42 24.60 -10.59 -15.25
N ILE A 43 23.45 -10.09 -14.79
CA ILE A 43 23.10 -8.69 -14.87
C ILE A 43 23.85 -7.94 -13.75
N SER A 44 24.70 -6.99 -14.13
CA SER A 44 25.25 -6.02 -13.18
C SER A 44 24.26 -4.89 -13.01
N THR A 45 23.73 -4.71 -11.82
CA THR A 45 22.72 -3.70 -11.51
C THR A 45 22.96 -3.08 -10.13
N GLU A 46 22.47 -1.86 -9.94
CA GLU A 46 22.40 -1.21 -8.62
C GLU A 46 21.21 -1.74 -7.77
N PHE A 47 20.27 -2.46 -8.40
CA PHE A 47 19.14 -3.03 -7.71
C PHE A 47 19.51 -4.35 -7.03
N ASN A 48 19.14 -4.49 -5.77
CA ASN A 48 19.16 -5.74 -5.01
C ASN A 48 17.74 -6.22 -4.67
N TYR A 49 16.73 -5.59 -5.26
CA TYR A 49 15.32 -5.95 -5.12
C TYR A 49 14.56 -5.69 -6.43
N VAL A 50 13.48 -6.42 -6.62
CA VAL A 50 12.41 -6.13 -7.59
C VAL A 50 11.07 -6.28 -6.90
N TYR A 51 10.05 -5.58 -7.39
CA TYR A 51 8.69 -5.75 -6.91
C TYR A 51 7.69 -5.70 -8.08
N GLY A 52 6.55 -6.33 -7.87
CA GLY A 52 5.48 -6.40 -8.86
C GLY A 52 4.40 -7.40 -8.49
N GLU A 53 3.52 -7.65 -9.45
CA GLU A 53 2.38 -8.54 -9.35
C GLU A 53 2.74 -9.94 -9.87
N ILE A 54 2.37 -10.98 -9.12
CA ILE A 54 2.48 -12.37 -9.59
C ILE A 54 1.39 -12.62 -10.63
N ILE A 55 1.81 -12.87 -11.87
CA ILE A 55 0.89 -13.10 -13.00
C ILE A 55 0.77 -14.57 -13.36
N ASP A 56 1.72 -15.42 -12.95
CA ASP A 56 1.73 -16.86 -13.21
C ASP A 56 2.65 -17.59 -12.22
N LYS A 57 2.49 -18.91 -12.13
CA LYS A 57 3.34 -19.80 -11.33
C LYS A 57 3.75 -21.00 -12.15
N ILE A 58 5.02 -21.36 -12.06
CA ILE A 58 5.57 -22.59 -12.66
C ILE A 58 6.04 -23.46 -11.50
N GLU A 59 5.23 -24.46 -11.19
CA GLU A 59 5.49 -25.39 -10.09
C GLU A 59 6.85 -26.10 -10.25
N PRO A 60 7.55 -26.37 -9.15
CA PRO A 60 7.16 -26.10 -7.75
C PRO A 60 7.73 -24.78 -7.20
N ASP A 61 8.67 -24.13 -7.86
CA ASP A 61 9.62 -23.19 -7.28
C ASP A 61 9.77 -21.85 -8.05
N VAL A 62 8.88 -21.56 -9.01
CA VAL A 62 8.99 -20.35 -9.83
C VAL A 62 7.72 -19.54 -9.85
N LEU A 63 7.85 -18.25 -9.52
CA LEU A 63 6.82 -17.24 -9.71
C LEU A 63 7.15 -16.41 -10.97
N VAL A 64 6.13 -16.03 -11.73
CA VAL A 64 6.27 -15.06 -12.83
C VAL A 64 5.80 -13.72 -12.33
N LEU A 65 6.73 -12.78 -12.20
CA LEU A 65 6.46 -11.45 -11.69
C LEU A 65 6.42 -10.44 -12.83
N LYS A 66 5.35 -9.66 -12.91
CA LYS A 66 5.20 -8.51 -13.79
C LYS A 66 5.70 -7.26 -13.09
N LEU A 67 6.65 -6.57 -13.70
CA LEU A 67 7.24 -5.34 -13.19
C LEU A 67 6.54 -4.12 -13.80
N ASP A 68 6.20 -3.14 -12.97
CA ASP A 68 5.53 -1.90 -13.42
C ASP A 68 6.42 -0.65 -13.29
N VAL A 69 7.58 -0.76 -12.63
CA VAL A 69 8.49 0.37 -12.43
C VAL A 69 9.40 0.57 -13.63
N PRO A 70 9.37 1.73 -14.32
CA PRO A 70 10.10 1.95 -15.56
C PRO A 70 11.58 1.57 -15.51
N ARG A 71 12.32 1.97 -14.45
CA ARG A 71 13.75 1.65 -14.31
C ARG A 71 14.01 0.15 -14.13
N MET A 72 13.12 -0.57 -13.43
CA MET A 72 13.22 -2.03 -13.31
C MET A 72 12.88 -2.71 -14.62
N VAL A 73 11.85 -2.23 -15.32
CA VAL A 73 11.48 -2.73 -16.65
C VAL A 73 12.61 -2.53 -17.66
N GLU A 74 13.29 -1.40 -17.65
CA GLU A 74 14.47 -1.14 -18.49
C GLU A 74 15.61 -2.13 -18.20
N THR A 75 15.82 -2.49 -16.92
CA THR A 75 16.90 -3.37 -16.48
C THR A 75 16.58 -4.84 -16.71
N PHE A 76 15.38 -5.29 -16.36
CA PHE A 76 15.03 -6.71 -16.28
C PHE A 76 14.00 -7.16 -17.32
N GLY A 77 13.27 -6.23 -17.95
CA GLY A 77 12.11 -6.51 -18.83
C GLY A 77 10.80 -6.43 -18.06
N ASN A 78 9.68 -6.53 -18.79
CA ASN A 78 8.33 -6.42 -18.20
C ASN A 78 8.01 -7.56 -17.23
N ASN A 79 8.52 -8.76 -17.51
CA ASN A 79 8.29 -9.94 -16.69
C ASN A 79 9.62 -10.61 -16.35
N VAL A 80 9.68 -11.17 -15.15
CA VAL A 80 10.84 -11.92 -14.65
C VAL A 80 10.42 -13.24 -14.03
N TYR A 81 11.28 -14.23 -14.07
CA TYR A 81 11.15 -15.45 -13.28
C TYR A 81 11.79 -15.26 -11.93
N ILE A 82 11.04 -15.48 -10.87
CA ILE A 82 11.51 -15.50 -9.50
C ILE A 82 11.63 -16.97 -9.06
N ILE A 83 12.85 -17.40 -8.78
CA ILE A 83 13.14 -18.75 -8.30
C ILE A 83 13.21 -18.68 -6.78
N THR A 84 12.31 -19.38 -6.10
CA THR A 84 12.16 -19.36 -4.64
C THR A 84 11.56 -20.67 -4.13
N ASP A 85 12.01 -21.13 -2.99
CA ASP A 85 11.43 -22.26 -2.26
C ASP A 85 10.11 -21.89 -1.54
N GLN A 86 9.75 -20.61 -1.52
CA GLN A 86 8.53 -20.08 -0.93
C GLN A 86 7.38 -19.91 -1.97
N ALA A 87 7.51 -20.44 -3.19
CA ALA A 87 6.52 -20.22 -4.24
C ALA A 87 5.10 -20.69 -3.84
N ASP A 88 4.98 -21.70 -3.02
CA ASP A 88 3.70 -22.24 -2.52
C ASP A 88 2.96 -21.27 -1.58
N GLU A 89 3.66 -20.35 -0.95
CA GLU A 89 3.10 -19.37 0.00
C GLU A 89 2.35 -18.24 -0.71
N TRP A 90 2.55 -18.08 -2.03
CA TRP A 90 2.06 -16.96 -2.81
C TRP A 90 1.00 -17.37 -3.83
N CYS A 91 0.09 -16.46 -4.16
CA CYS A 91 -0.97 -16.66 -5.13
C CYS A 91 -0.81 -15.71 -6.34
N ILE A 92 -1.44 -16.06 -7.47
CA ILE A 92 -1.57 -15.14 -8.60
C ILE A 92 -2.34 -13.89 -8.15
N ASN A 93 -1.93 -12.73 -8.62
CA ASN A 93 -2.33 -11.38 -8.26
C ASN A 93 -1.81 -10.89 -6.89
N ASP A 94 -0.92 -11.63 -6.24
CA ASP A 94 -0.21 -11.09 -5.10
C ASP A 94 0.82 -10.07 -5.56
N GLU A 95 0.92 -8.96 -4.86
CA GLU A 95 2.01 -8.00 -5.01
C GLU A 95 3.12 -8.33 -4.02
N ILE A 96 4.33 -8.55 -4.54
CA ILE A 96 5.48 -8.96 -3.74
C ILE A 96 6.71 -8.11 -4.04
N GLU A 97 7.57 -7.99 -3.04
CA GLU A 97 8.96 -7.60 -3.18
C GLU A 97 9.85 -8.84 -3.09
N VAL A 98 10.84 -8.89 -3.93
CA VAL A 98 11.85 -9.95 -3.97
C VAL A 98 13.22 -9.34 -3.76
N ILE A 99 13.90 -9.73 -2.70
CA ILE A 99 15.29 -9.37 -2.43
C ILE A 99 16.19 -10.44 -3.04
N PHE A 100 17.24 -10.01 -3.73
CA PHE A 100 18.15 -10.91 -4.44
C PHE A 100 19.57 -10.35 -4.52
N SER A 101 20.55 -11.23 -4.74
CA SER A 101 21.93 -10.85 -5.03
C SER A 101 22.35 -11.14 -6.48
N VAL A 102 21.62 -12.02 -7.16
CA VAL A 102 21.97 -12.46 -8.52
C VAL A 102 20.73 -12.44 -9.42
N ALA A 103 20.87 -11.76 -10.56
CA ALA A 103 19.95 -11.80 -11.67
C ALA A 103 20.67 -12.27 -12.93
N GLU A 104 20.05 -13.18 -13.68
CA GLU A 104 20.64 -13.82 -14.85
C GLU A 104 19.75 -13.60 -16.08
N ARG A 105 20.36 -13.09 -17.15
CA ARG A 105 19.67 -12.91 -18.44
C ARG A 105 19.98 -14.10 -19.34
N PRO A 106 18.97 -14.88 -19.75
CA PRO A 106 19.15 -15.89 -20.78
C PRO A 106 19.58 -15.26 -22.10
N LYS A 107 20.51 -15.88 -22.85
CA LYS A 107 20.87 -15.45 -24.21
C LYS A 107 19.74 -15.65 -25.20
N ASP A 108 18.85 -16.59 -24.92
CA ASP A 108 17.60 -16.74 -25.64
C ASP A 108 16.63 -15.63 -25.20
N SER A 109 16.43 -14.63 -26.04
CA SER A 109 15.58 -13.47 -25.78
C SER A 109 14.08 -13.79 -25.66
N SER A 110 13.67 -15.03 -25.95
CA SER A 110 12.29 -15.48 -25.70
C SER A 110 12.01 -15.83 -24.23
N GLN A 111 13.06 -15.96 -23.42
CA GLN A 111 12.97 -16.27 -21.99
C GLN A 111 13.08 -15.00 -21.14
N TYR A 112 12.39 -14.99 -20.00
CA TYR A 112 12.49 -13.92 -19.04
C TYR A 112 13.81 -13.97 -18.26
N VAL A 113 14.23 -12.83 -17.73
CA VAL A 113 15.32 -12.75 -16.76
C VAL A 113 14.97 -13.62 -15.57
N ARG A 114 15.96 -14.32 -15.02
CA ARG A 114 15.85 -15.20 -13.85
C ARG A 114 16.48 -14.53 -12.64
N ILE A 115 15.72 -14.43 -11.58
CA ILE A 115 16.13 -13.86 -10.30
C ILE A 115 16.00 -14.96 -9.25
N THR A 116 17.10 -15.31 -8.59
CA THR A 116 17.06 -16.21 -7.44
C THR A 116 16.80 -15.36 -6.19
N ALA A 117 15.65 -15.57 -5.58
CA ALA A 117 15.24 -14.85 -4.39
C ALA A 117 16.07 -15.28 -3.18
N GLU A 118 16.50 -14.30 -2.38
CA GLU A 118 16.98 -14.50 -1.02
C GLU A 118 15.84 -14.38 -0.02
N GLU A 119 14.90 -13.49 -0.33
CA GLU A 119 13.71 -13.25 0.47
C GLU A 119 12.56 -12.79 -0.41
N VAL A 120 11.35 -13.22 -0.11
CA VAL A 120 10.09 -12.78 -0.75
C VAL A 120 9.17 -12.24 0.33
N ARG A 121 8.68 -11.03 0.13
CA ARG A 121 7.81 -10.32 1.09
C ARG A 121 6.53 -9.84 0.41
N ALA A 122 5.43 -9.77 1.17
CA ALA A 122 4.26 -9.03 0.70
C ALA A 122 4.58 -7.54 0.57
N LEU A 123 4.17 -6.93 -0.52
CA LEU A 123 4.18 -5.47 -0.62
C LEU A 123 3.08 -4.90 0.26
N LEU A 124 3.44 -3.99 1.14
CA LEU A 124 2.51 -3.25 1.96
C LEU A 124 2.38 -1.85 1.38
N LEU A 125 1.30 -1.63 0.64
CA LEU A 125 0.99 -0.33 0.06
C LEU A 125 0.35 0.56 1.12
N ALA A 126 0.92 1.74 1.35
CA ALA A 126 0.23 2.80 2.04
C ALA A 126 -0.67 3.50 1.04
N TYR A 127 -1.97 3.21 1.13
CA TYR A 127 -2.96 3.86 0.30
C TYR A 127 -3.46 5.13 0.94
N LYS A 128 -3.46 6.17 0.14
CA LYS A 128 -4.14 7.43 0.42
C LYS A 128 -3.74 8.13 1.74
N PRO A 129 -2.47 8.20 2.15
CA PRO A 129 -2.12 9.15 3.18
C PRO A 129 -2.41 10.58 2.71
N ILE A 130 -3.31 11.25 3.42
CA ILE A 130 -3.71 12.64 3.17
C ILE A 130 -3.36 13.46 4.40
N ILE A 131 -2.67 14.61 4.18
CA ILE A 131 -2.18 15.49 5.23
C ILE A 131 -2.92 16.83 5.15
N TYR A 132 -3.54 17.21 6.26
CA TYR A 132 -4.23 18.51 6.44
C TYR A 132 -3.46 19.35 7.43
N LEU A 133 -3.37 20.67 7.18
CA LEU A 133 -2.69 21.61 8.04
C LEU A 133 -3.66 22.71 8.46
N TYR A 134 -3.82 22.91 9.75
CA TYR A 134 -4.73 23.88 10.36
C TYR A 134 -3.97 24.76 11.36
N PRO A 135 -3.21 25.78 10.91
CA PRO A 135 -2.59 26.76 11.79
C PRO A 135 -3.64 27.73 12.34
N GLU A 136 -3.36 28.36 13.48
CA GLU A 136 -4.26 29.39 14.05
C GLU A 136 -4.29 30.70 13.23
N THR A 137 -3.24 30.99 12.48
CA THR A 137 -3.10 32.12 11.58
C THR A 137 -2.42 31.68 10.28
N PRO A 138 -2.57 32.44 9.16
CA PRO A 138 -1.86 32.11 7.93
C PRO A 138 -0.36 31.92 8.19
N THR A 139 0.16 30.75 7.90
CA THR A 139 1.52 30.33 8.26
C THR A 139 2.24 29.72 7.06
N THR A 140 3.46 30.18 6.79
CA THR A 140 4.30 29.54 5.77
C THR A 140 4.81 28.20 6.30
N CYS A 141 4.50 27.15 5.57
CA CYS A 141 4.81 25.76 5.95
C CYS A 141 5.67 25.06 4.91
N SER A 142 6.42 24.07 5.38
CA SER A 142 7.08 23.07 4.55
C SER A 142 6.85 21.70 5.17
N VAL A 143 6.62 20.67 4.33
CA VAL A 143 6.42 19.30 4.76
C VAL A 143 7.31 18.38 3.94
N SER A 144 8.06 17.52 4.61
CA SER A 144 8.83 16.45 3.98
C SER A 144 8.55 15.12 4.65
N LEU A 145 8.69 14.05 3.88
CA LEU A 145 8.45 12.68 4.29
C LEU A 145 9.75 11.89 4.21
N GLN A 146 10.14 11.24 5.32
CA GLN A 146 11.17 10.21 5.33
C GLN A 146 10.47 8.85 5.38
N LEU A 147 10.43 8.18 4.24
CA LEU A 147 9.76 6.90 4.08
C LEU A 147 10.79 5.76 4.09
N ASN A 148 10.61 4.80 5.00
CA ASN A 148 11.27 3.51 4.88
C ASN A 148 10.51 2.70 3.83
N GLY A 149 10.86 2.93 2.56
CA GLY A 149 10.11 2.41 1.44
C GLY A 149 10.28 3.24 0.17
N ILE A 150 9.29 3.19 -0.71
CA ILE A 150 9.32 3.85 -2.01
C ILE A 150 8.08 4.70 -2.17
N LEU A 151 8.28 5.99 -2.44
CA LEU A 151 7.21 6.92 -2.77
C LEU A 151 6.75 6.69 -4.22
N THR A 152 5.47 6.36 -4.41
CA THR A 152 4.94 6.00 -5.74
C THR A 152 4.08 7.10 -6.37
N CYS A 153 3.39 7.90 -5.55
CA CYS A 153 2.54 8.99 -6.02
C CYS A 153 2.49 10.13 -5.02
N THR A 154 2.42 11.36 -5.52
CA THR A 154 2.22 12.57 -4.70
C THR A 154 1.33 13.58 -5.39
N TYR A 155 0.56 14.35 -4.61
CA TYR A 155 -0.18 15.49 -5.12
C TYR A 155 -0.42 16.55 -4.01
N PRO A 156 -0.10 17.85 -4.26
CA PRO A 156 0.64 18.36 -5.42
C PRO A 156 2.03 17.73 -5.57
N ASP A 157 2.74 18.09 -6.65
CA ASP A 157 4.07 17.54 -6.94
C ASP A 157 5.00 17.68 -5.72
N TYR A 158 5.61 16.56 -5.34
CA TYR A 158 6.63 16.48 -4.30
C TYR A 158 8.00 16.66 -4.94
N ASN A 159 8.60 17.82 -4.73
CA ASN A 159 9.95 18.10 -5.24
C ASN A 159 11.00 17.26 -4.49
N GLU A 160 12.26 17.30 -4.94
CA GLU A 160 13.36 16.53 -4.33
C GLU A 160 13.45 16.63 -2.79
N ASN A 161 12.93 17.71 -2.20
CA ASN A 161 13.02 17.99 -0.76
C ASN A 161 11.64 18.16 -0.08
N GLY A 162 10.56 17.76 -0.71
CA GLY A 162 9.21 17.87 -0.15
C GLY A 162 8.36 19.01 -0.71
N TRP A 163 7.22 19.24 -0.10
CA TRP A 163 6.36 20.39 -0.33
C TRP A 163 6.92 21.59 0.44
N LYS A 164 7.30 22.66 -0.24
CA LYS A 164 8.05 23.77 0.35
C LYS A 164 7.34 25.11 0.20
N ASP A 165 7.49 25.93 1.24
CA ASP A 165 7.19 27.36 1.26
C ASP A 165 5.75 27.73 0.82
N PHE A 166 4.77 26.84 1.07
CA PHE A 166 3.36 27.14 0.87
C PHE A 166 2.76 27.79 2.11
N THR A 167 1.70 28.59 1.94
CA THR A 167 0.96 29.18 3.06
C THR A 167 -0.23 28.30 3.41
N ALA A 168 -0.25 27.77 4.64
CA ALA A 168 -1.42 27.11 5.21
C ALA A 168 -2.32 28.13 5.92
N TYR A 169 -3.64 27.99 5.78
CA TYR A 169 -4.65 28.84 6.40
C TYR A 169 -5.44 28.08 7.47
N PRO A 170 -6.08 28.78 8.43
CA PRO A 170 -6.85 28.14 9.50
C PRO A 170 -8.00 27.24 9.03
N ASP A 171 -8.53 27.49 7.84
CA ASP A 171 -9.60 26.71 7.21
C ASP A 171 -9.10 25.46 6.48
N GLY A 172 -7.78 25.22 6.47
CA GLY A 172 -7.12 24.09 5.79
C GLY A 172 -6.71 24.38 4.34
N THR A 173 -6.97 25.58 3.83
CA THR A 173 -6.48 25.97 2.49
C THR A 173 -4.95 26.05 2.47
N LEU A 174 -4.32 25.49 1.46
CA LEU A 174 -2.88 25.52 1.21
C LEU A 174 -2.61 26.32 -0.08
N LEU A 175 -2.04 27.52 0.04
CA LEU A 175 -1.69 28.36 -1.10
C LEU A 175 -0.20 28.17 -1.44
N PHE A 176 0.07 27.63 -2.62
CA PHE A 176 1.42 27.39 -3.10
C PHE A 176 2.02 28.64 -3.81
N PRO A 177 3.37 28.71 -3.93
CA PRO A 177 4.03 29.87 -4.54
C PRO A 177 3.64 30.15 -6.01
N ASP A 178 3.14 29.14 -6.72
CA ASP A 178 2.63 29.26 -8.08
C ASP A 178 1.20 29.81 -8.17
N GLY A 179 0.58 30.11 -7.02
CA GLY A 179 -0.76 30.66 -6.89
C GLY A 179 -1.88 29.62 -6.90
N LYS A 180 -1.56 28.32 -6.92
CA LYS A 180 -2.56 27.27 -6.82
C LYS A 180 -2.96 27.03 -5.38
N GLU A 181 -4.23 26.70 -5.21
CA GLU A 181 -4.81 26.36 -3.92
C GLU A 181 -5.11 24.86 -3.85
N TYR A 182 -4.76 24.27 -2.70
CA TYR A 182 -5.07 22.90 -2.35
C TYR A 182 -5.71 22.86 -0.97
N TYR A 183 -6.32 21.74 -0.57
CA TYR A 183 -6.88 21.58 0.76
C TYR A 183 -6.16 20.48 1.56
N ALA A 184 -5.25 19.75 0.92
CA ALA A 184 -4.46 18.70 1.52
C ALA A 184 -3.21 18.40 0.69
N LEU A 185 -2.25 17.75 1.31
CA LEU A 185 -1.14 17.09 0.64
C LEU A 185 -1.42 15.59 0.62
N TYR A 186 -1.11 14.95 -0.49
CA TYR A 186 -1.37 13.54 -0.71
C TYR A 186 -0.11 12.81 -1.15
N TRP A 187 0.05 11.57 -0.66
CA TRP A 187 1.07 10.67 -1.14
C TRP A 187 0.58 9.21 -1.12
N GLU A 188 1.24 8.38 -1.88
CA GLU A 188 1.17 6.92 -1.79
C GLU A 188 2.57 6.35 -1.87
N GLY A 189 2.75 5.18 -1.30
CA GLY A 189 4.05 4.53 -1.30
C GLY A 189 4.00 3.09 -0.81
N ILE A 190 5.06 2.37 -1.12
CA ILE A 190 5.34 1.06 -0.58
C ILE A 190 6.09 1.27 0.74
N GLN A 191 5.64 0.63 1.80
CA GLN A 191 6.28 0.66 3.12
C GLN A 191 6.81 -0.71 3.50
N TYR A 192 7.93 -0.72 4.20
CA TYR A 192 8.49 -1.91 4.81
C TYR A 192 8.13 -1.94 6.30
N ALA A 193 6.87 -2.22 6.59
CA ALA A 193 6.34 -2.26 7.95
C ALA A 193 5.68 -3.62 8.21
N ASP A 194 5.85 -4.13 9.42
CA ASP A 194 5.11 -5.30 9.87
C ASP A 194 3.85 -4.83 10.59
N TRP A 195 2.67 -5.28 10.14
CA TRP A 195 1.41 -4.98 10.77
C TRP A 195 1.05 -6.04 11.80
N ASP A 196 0.76 -5.59 13.02
CA ASP A 196 0.35 -6.47 14.12
C ASP A 196 -1.18 -6.50 14.23
N PHE A 197 -1.76 -7.69 14.09
CA PHE A 197 -3.20 -7.95 14.24
C PHE A 197 -3.52 -8.73 15.53
N THR A 198 -2.69 -8.64 16.56
CA THR A 198 -3.01 -9.21 17.88
C THR A 198 -4.14 -8.44 18.57
N GLU A 199 -4.29 -7.15 18.27
CA GLU A 199 -5.38 -6.29 18.69
C GLU A 199 -6.08 -5.64 17.48
N GLY A 200 -7.40 -5.47 17.59
CA GLY A 200 -8.20 -4.88 16.53
C GLY A 200 -9.69 -5.09 16.74
N TYR A 201 -10.43 -5.13 15.66
CA TYR A 201 -11.88 -5.28 15.68
C TYR A 201 -12.32 -6.20 14.54
N CYS A 202 -13.22 -7.14 14.84
CA CYS A 202 -13.91 -7.92 13.84
C CYS A 202 -15.28 -7.27 13.56
N VAL A 203 -15.42 -6.66 12.40
CA VAL A 203 -16.58 -5.83 12.04
C VAL A 203 -17.29 -6.44 10.85
N ARG A 204 -18.62 -6.63 10.94
CA ARG A 204 -19.41 -7.04 9.78
C ARG A 204 -19.35 -5.96 8.69
N GLY A 205 -19.28 -6.36 7.43
CA GLY A 205 -19.23 -5.41 6.32
C GLY A 205 -20.31 -4.33 6.41
N GLN A 206 -21.57 -4.74 6.65
CA GLN A 206 -22.72 -3.84 6.79
C GLN A 206 -22.61 -2.83 7.95
N ASP A 207 -21.81 -3.12 8.98
CA ASP A 207 -21.64 -2.29 10.18
C ASP A 207 -20.38 -1.40 10.09
N THR A 208 -19.60 -1.54 9.00
CA THR A 208 -18.31 -0.86 8.83
C THR A 208 -18.44 0.66 8.90
N ALA A 209 -19.48 1.26 8.29
CA ALA A 209 -19.65 2.71 8.31
C ALA A 209 -19.78 3.26 9.75
N ALA A 210 -20.67 2.66 10.54
CA ALA A 210 -20.89 3.08 11.93
C ALA A 210 -19.66 2.85 12.81
N PHE A 211 -18.95 1.73 12.56
CA PHE A 211 -17.69 1.44 13.25
C PHE A 211 -16.62 2.49 12.93
N LEU A 212 -16.42 2.83 11.66
CA LEU A 212 -15.43 3.83 11.25
C LEU A 212 -15.76 5.22 11.79
N GLU A 213 -17.03 5.64 11.77
CA GLU A 213 -17.46 6.90 12.37
C GLU A 213 -17.06 6.98 13.86
N TRP A 214 -17.31 5.92 14.61
CA TRP A 214 -16.93 5.83 16.02
C TRP A 214 -15.40 5.82 16.19
N ALA A 215 -14.69 4.91 15.53
CA ALA A 215 -13.26 4.69 15.72
C ALA A 215 -12.42 5.92 15.36
N LEU A 216 -12.78 6.61 14.26
CA LEU A 216 -12.08 7.82 13.82
C LEU A 216 -12.35 9.01 14.76
N ALA A 217 -13.58 9.12 15.29
CA ALA A 217 -13.91 10.15 16.30
C ALA A 217 -13.15 9.94 17.62
N GLU A 218 -12.98 8.68 18.07
CA GLU A 218 -12.17 8.35 19.26
C GLU A 218 -10.67 8.65 19.02
N GLN A 219 -10.20 8.63 17.80
CA GLN A 219 -8.83 9.01 17.42
C GLN A 219 -8.67 10.51 17.10
N GLY A 220 -9.71 11.32 17.30
CA GLY A 220 -9.64 12.77 17.23
C GLY A 220 -9.87 13.37 15.84
N LEU A 221 -10.31 12.60 14.84
CA LEU A 221 -10.70 13.14 13.54
C LEU A 221 -12.03 13.90 13.66
N THR A 222 -12.12 15.02 12.94
CA THR A 222 -13.39 15.73 12.77
C THR A 222 -14.33 14.93 11.85
N PRO A 223 -15.67 15.20 11.89
CA PRO A 223 -16.60 14.55 10.98
C PRO A 223 -16.26 14.75 9.50
N ARG A 224 -15.64 15.89 9.14
CA ARG A 224 -15.23 16.15 7.75
C ARG A 224 -14.06 15.26 7.33
N GLU A 225 -13.03 15.14 8.16
CA GLU A 225 -11.88 14.29 7.91
C GLU A 225 -12.29 12.81 7.89
N ALA A 226 -13.10 12.37 8.86
CA ALA A 226 -13.66 11.03 8.90
C ALA A 226 -14.52 10.70 7.67
N ASN A 227 -15.30 11.67 7.17
CA ASN A 227 -16.12 11.48 5.99
C ASN A 227 -15.28 11.19 4.74
N GLU A 228 -14.16 11.89 4.52
CA GLU A 228 -13.26 11.61 3.40
C GLU A 228 -12.60 10.22 3.51
N PHE A 229 -12.20 9.83 4.73
CA PHE A 229 -11.71 8.49 5.01
C PHE A 229 -12.76 7.42 4.65
N ILE A 230 -13.99 7.58 5.16
CA ILE A 230 -15.07 6.61 4.98
C ILE A 230 -15.48 6.49 3.51
N ILE A 231 -15.58 7.61 2.77
CA ILE A 231 -15.91 7.59 1.33
C ILE A 231 -14.93 6.73 0.55
N TYR A 232 -13.66 6.72 0.93
CA TYR A 232 -12.64 5.93 0.25
C TYR A 232 -12.70 4.44 0.66
N TRP A 233 -12.73 4.15 1.97
CA TRP A 233 -12.57 2.79 2.46
C TRP A 233 -13.85 1.96 2.47
N LEU A 234 -15.00 2.57 2.72
CA LEU A 234 -16.27 1.86 2.85
C LEU A 234 -16.65 1.02 1.62
N PRO A 235 -16.49 1.51 0.37
CA PRO A 235 -16.79 0.70 -0.82
C PRO A 235 -15.97 -0.59 -0.93
N LEU A 236 -14.79 -0.64 -0.32
CA LEU A 236 -13.89 -1.80 -0.32
C LEU A 236 -14.22 -2.81 0.79
N MET A 237 -15.01 -2.40 1.79
CA MET A 237 -15.21 -3.14 3.03
C MET A 237 -16.66 -3.59 3.26
N GLN A 238 -17.66 -2.80 2.80
CA GLN A 238 -19.06 -2.98 3.16
C GLN A 238 -19.68 -4.30 2.68
N ASP A 239 -19.19 -4.84 1.58
CA ASP A 239 -19.73 -6.08 0.97
C ASP A 239 -19.02 -7.35 1.49
N ASN A 240 -17.98 -7.22 2.29
CA ASN A 240 -17.30 -8.35 2.94
C ASN A 240 -18.19 -8.94 4.03
N PRO A 241 -18.20 -10.27 4.27
CA PRO A 241 -18.88 -10.85 5.41
C PRO A 241 -18.41 -10.22 6.72
N TYR A 242 -17.09 -10.15 6.92
CA TYR A 242 -16.44 -9.47 8.04
C TYR A 242 -15.13 -8.82 7.58
N ASN A 243 -14.69 -7.81 8.32
CA ASN A 243 -13.40 -7.18 8.20
C ASN A 243 -12.66 -7.27 9.54
N ILE A 244 -11.43 -7.72 9.53
CA ILE A 244 -10.54 -7.51 10.67
C ILE A 244 -9.85 -6.18 10.43
N ILE A 245 -10.04 -5.26 11.37
CA ILE A 245 -9.55 -3.88 11.29
C ILE A 245 -8.63 -3.63 12.48
N SER A 246 -7.42 -3.18 12.20
CA SER A 246 -6.46 -2.75 13.22
C SER A 246 -5.82 -1.41 12.85
N PHE A 247 -5.72 -0.51 13.80
CA PHE A 247 -5.07 0.78 13.59
C PHE A 247 -3.58 0.67 13.94
N GLN A 248 -2.75 0.81 12.93
CA GLN A 248 -1.30 0.53 12.96
C GLN A 248 -0.46 1.80 13.10
N THR A 249 -0.99 2.83 13.75
CA THR A 249 -0.38 4.17 13.79
C THR A 249 1.09 4.16 14.22
N LYS A 250 1.46 3.33 15.21
CA LYS A 250 2.84 3.27 15.67
C LYS A 250 3.78 2.71 14.60
N ALA A 251 3.49 1.53 14.07
CA ALA A 251 4.31 0.91 13.03
C ALA A 251 4.36 1.79 11.77
N TYR A 252 3.25 2.43 11.42
CA TYR A 252 3.19 3.39 10.33
C TYR A 252 4.12 4.58 10.53
N THR A 253 4.06 5.24 11.70
CA THR A 253 4.83 6.47 11.98
C THR A 253 6.33 6.20 12.10
N GLU A 254 6.73 5.02 12.54
CA GLU A 254 8.13 4.57 12.59
C GLU A 254 8.72 4.36 11.18
N ASN A 255 7.90 4.08 10.18
CA ASN A 255 8.31 3.84 8.79
C ASN A 255 8.01 4.99 7.82
N ALA A 256 7.22 5.98 8.24
CA ALA A 256 6.89 7.17 7.45
C ALA A 256 6.95 8.42 8.36
N GLU A 257 8.16 8.94 8.58
CA GLU A 257 8.35 10.11 9.43
C GLU A 257 8.01 11.39 8.67
N LEU A 258 7.17 12.25 9.27
CA LEU A 258 6.84 13.58 8.73
C LEU A 258 7.68 14.65 9.42
N GLU A 259 8.43 15.39 8.63
CA GLU A 259 9.08 16.62 9.06
C GLU A 259 8.26 17.84 8.62
N ILE A 260 7.75 18.60 9.58
CA ILE A 260 6.86 19.75 9.35
C ILE A 260 7.51 21.00 9.93
N THR A 261 7.60 22.03 9.12
CA THR A 261 8.13 23.35 9.53
C THR A 261 7.11 24.45 9.24
N PRO A 262 6.71 25.28 10.24
CA PRO A 262 7.06 25.14 11.65
C PRO A 262 6.49 23.85 12.27
N LYS A 263 7.10 23.40 13.37
CA LYS A 263 6.61 22.19 14.08
C LYS A 263 5.19 22.43 14.59
N PRO A 264 4.23 21.53 14.30
CA PRO A 264 2.88 21.65 14.81
C PRO A 264 2.81 21.44 16.33
N ASP A 265 1.85 22.07 16.98
CA ASP A 265 1.53 21.86 18.39
C ASP A 265 0.82 20.50 18.58
N THR A 266 0.02 20.09 17.59
CA THR A 266 -0.69 18.81 17.57
C THR A 266 -0.46 18.10 16.23
N LEU A 267 0.00 16.85 16.28
CA LEU A 267 0.13 15.98 15.12
C LEU A 267 -0.71 14.72 15.36
N LEU A 268 -1.80 14.59 14.61
CA LEU A 268 -2.68 13.42 14.61
C LEU A 268 -2.38 12.57 13.39
N ARG A 269 -2.03 11.32 13.61
CA ARG A 269 -1.80 10.38 12.52
C ARG A 269 -2.64 9.13 12.76
N VAL A 270 -3.43 8.72 11.77
CA VAL A 270 -4.32 7.55 11.83
C VAL A 270 -4.04 6.67 10.63
N PHE A 271 -3.62 5.44 10.87
CA PHE A 271 -3.39 4.49 9.82
C PHE A 271 -4.13 3.18 10.10
N MET A 272 -5.02 2.81 9.20
CA MET A 272 -5.83 1.60 9.29
C MET A 272 -5.24 0.50 8.40
N ALA A 273 -4.97 -0.68 8.97
CA ALA A 273 -4.79 -1.89 8.20
C ALA A 273 -6.01 -2.81 8.36
N TYR A 274 -6.45 -3.45 7.28
CA TYR A 274 -7.56 -4.39 7.36
C TYR A 274 -7.42 -5.54 6.36
N TYR A 275 -8.09 -6.64 6.67
CA TYR A 275 -8.30 -7.74 5.72
C TYR A 275 -9.71 -8.33 5.86
N PRO A 276 -10.31 -8.80 4.73
CA PRO A 276 -11.60 -9.46 4.75
C PRO A 276 -11.49 -10.88 5.31
N THR A 277 -12.57 -11.35 5.97
CA THR A 277 -12.69 -12.74 6.43
C THR A 277 -14.13 -13.24 6.30
N GLU A 278 -14.28 -14.55 6.09
CA GLU A 278 -15.59 -15.19 5.90
C GLU A 278 -16.36 -15.42 7.21
N SER A 279 -15.68 -15.40 8.34
CA SER A 279 -16.27 -15.69 9.65
C SER A 279 -15.83 -14.70 10.70
N GLU A 280 -16.64 -14.58 11.73
CA GLU A 280 -16.30 -13.80 12.92
C GLU A 280 -15.08 -14.38 13.62
N ILE A 281 -14.14 -13.51 13.97
CA ILE A 281 -12.90 -13.85 14.69
C ILE A 281 -12.91 -13.10 16.02
N ASP A 282 -12.62 -13.80 17.10
CA ASP A 282 -12.43 -13.18 18.42
C ASP A 282 -11.05 -12.51 18.45
N ILE A 283 -11.02 -11.20 18.62
CA ILE A 283 -9.80 -10.37 18.65
C ILE A 283 -9.90 -9.37 19.78
N GLN A 284 -8.79 -9.12 20.46
CA GLN A 284 -8.74 -8.13 21.55
C GLN A 284 -8.93 -6.71 20.99
N PRO A 285 -9.85 -5.90 21.58
CA PRO A 285 -10.06 -4.55 21.11
C PRO A 285 -8.88 -3.65 21.40
N GLN A 286 -8.57 -2.75 20.49
CA GLN A 286 -7.59 -1.69 20.69
C GLN A 286 -8.18 -0.58 21.60
N ASN A 287 -7.32 0.05 22.39
CA ASN A 287 -7.69 1.23 23.16
C ASN A 287 -7.21 2.49 22.45
N PHE A 288 -8.12 3.42 22.21
CA PHE A 288 -7.79 4.73 21.64
C PHE A 288 -7.65 5.77 22.75
N GLU A 289 -6.62 6.60 22.62
CA GLU A 289 -6.49 7.83 23.40
C GLU A 289 -6.90 8.99 22.50
N LYS A 290 -7.99 9.68 22.84
CA LYS A 290 -8.46 10.83 22.06
C LYS A 290 -7.55 12.02 22.34
N PRO A 291 -6.74 12.45 21.36
CA PRO A 291 -5.86 13.58 21.56
C PRO A 291 -6.64 14.89 21.55
N GLU A 292 -6.19 15.86 22.36
CA GLU A 292 -6.69 17.23 22.27
C GLU A 292 -6.03 17.95 21.09
N ARG A 293 -6.82 18.68 20.32
CA ARG A 293 -6.34 19.50 19.20
C ARG A 293 -6.08 20.92 19.70
N ASN A 294 -4.82 21.23 19.90
CA ASN A 294 -4.37 22.54 20.41
C ASN A 294 -3.45 23.21 19.39
N GLY A 295 -3.58 24.53 19.23
CA GLY A 295 -2.69 25.34 18.39
C GLY A 295 -2.65 24.88 16.93
N PHE A 296 -1.48 25.00 16.30
CA PHE A 296 -1.26 24.51 14.95
C PHE A 296 -1.42 22.98 14.90
N THR A 297 -2.51 22.52 14.34
CA THR A 297 -2.85 21.09 14.22
C THR A 297 -2.58 20.58 12.83
N VAL A 298 -1.88 19.44 12.73
CA VAL A 298 -1.74 18.67 11.50
C VAL A 298 -2.39 17.31 11.68
N VAL A 299 -3.15 16.89 10.68
CA VAL A 299 -3.85 15.61 10.65
C VAL A 299 -3.41 14.83 9.42
N GLU A 300 -3.04 13.58 9.60
CA GLU A 300 -2.81 12.65 8.51
C GLU A 300 -3.62 11.38 8.75
N TRP A 301 -4.24 10.89 7.68
CA TRP A 301 -4.84 9.56 7.71
C TRP A 301 -4.53 8.81 6.43
N GLY A 302 -4.41 7.49 6.54
CA GLY A 302 -4.19 6.55 5.46
C GLY A 302 -4.58 5.14 5.87
N GLY A 303 -4.28 4.18 5.03
CA GLY A 303 -4.52 2.78 5.36
C GLY A 303 -3.93 1.80 4.36
N SER A 304 -4.15 0.52 4.63
CA SER A 304 -3.73 -0.59 3.78
C SER A 304 -4.75 -1.73 3.86
N GLN A 305 -5.08 -2.30 2.72
CA GLN A 305 -5.67 -3.64 2.70
C GLN A 305 -4.53 -4.64 2.65
N VAL A 306 -4.55 -5.62 3.54
CA VAL A 306 -3.49 -6.63 3.61
C VAL A 306 -4.05 -8.02 3.40
N LYS A 307 -3.19 -8.98 3.17
CA LYS A 307 -3.55 -10.40 3.23
C LYS A 307 -3.85 -10.81 4.66
N ASN A 308 -4.69 -11.81 4.82
CA ASN A 308 -4.92 -12.43 6.10
C ASN A 308 -3.61 -13.09 6.59
N PRO A 309 -2.98 -12.60 7.68
CA PRO A 309 -1.70 -13.12 8.16
C PRO A 309 -1.78 -14.55 8.71
N ALA A 310 -2.99 -15.13 8.87
CA ALA A 310 -3.20 -16.51 9.32
C ALA A 310 -3.41 -17.49 8.15
N LYS A 311 -3.27 -17.04 6.93
CA LYS A 311 -3.36 -17.85 5.70
C LYS A 311 -2.04 -17.71 4.96
#